data_5020ef00d14a6022ce139f9b82f4fb3b
#
_entry.id   5020ef00d14a6022ce139f9b82f4fb3b
#
_cell.length_a   1.000
_cell.length_b   1.000
_cell.length_c   1.000
_cell.angle_alpha   90.00
_cell.angle_beta   90.00
_cell.angle_gamma   90.00
#
_symmetry.space_group_name_H-M   'P 1'
#
loop_
_entity.id
_entity.type
_entity.pdbx_description
1 polymer ?
#
loop_
_entity_poly.entity_id
_entity_poly.type
_entity_poly.pdbx_seq_one_letter_code
_entity_poly.pdbx_strand_id
1 'polypeptide(L)'
;MAYDSAATRRRILTAAIAEFAAHGVAGARVDRIAENAQANKRAIYLYFGDKRALFAAVLEQQLSHIAETVPIDGDDLPGYAQRLVDYHTAHPETLRLLMWEALELGDSEVPAEAARTRHYQDKVDAVRAAEAGDDPQALVLFTLAIASYGFAMPQLRRMVLGTDYSPERLRDSIASAVRALGTK
;
A
#
# COMPACT_ATOMS: atom_id res chain seq x y z
N MET A 1 -8.45 14.29 34.10
CA MET A 1 -8.63 13.27 33.04
C MET A 1 -7.32 13.19 32.28
N ALA A 2 -6.60 12.05 32.36
CA ALA A 2 -5.42 11.84 31.53
C ALA A 2 -5.87 11.83 30.07
N TYR A 3 -5.39 12.79 29.31
CA TYR A 3 -5.63 12.91 27.88
C TYR A 3 -5.02 11.65 27.23
N ASP A 4 -5.84 10.74 26.69
CA ASP A 4 -5.35 9.51 26.07
C ASP A 4 -4.60 9.89 24.77
N SER A 5 -3.29 10.11 24.93
CA SER A 5 -2.40 10.50 23.84
C SER A 5 -2.37 9.48 22.71
N ALA A 6 -2.47 8.20 23.03
CA ALA A 6 -2.50 7.12 22.05
C ALA A 6 -3.80 7.12 21.22
N ALA A 7 -4.96 7.34 21.86
CA ALA A 7 -6.24 7.46 21.16
C ALA A 7 -6.25 8.70 20.24
N THR A 8 -5.71 9.82 20.72
CA THR A 8 -5.61 11.05 19.91
C THR A 8 -4.68 10.83 18.70
N ARG A 9 -3.51 10.19 18.90
CA ARG A 9 -2.59 9.87 17.81
C ARG A 9 -3.26 8.96 16.75
N ARG A 10 -4.02 7.94 17.17
CA ARG A 10 -4.78 7.08 16.26
C ARG A 10 -5.81 7.86 15.45
N ARG A 11 -6.62 8.73 16.08
CA ARG A 11 -7.60 9.56 15.37
C ARG A 11 -6.95 10.47 14.33
N ILE A 12 -5.80 11.08 14.67
CA ILE A 12 -5.05 11.91 13.73
C ILE A 12 -4.58 11.08 12.53
N LEU A 13 -4.01 9.90 12.74
CA LEU A 13 -3.58 9.01 11.66
C LEU A 13 -4.76 8.60 10.76
N THR A 14 -5.89 8.20 11.35
CA THR A 14 -7.10 7.83 10.57
C THR A 14 -7.58 9.00 9.70
N ALA A 15 -7.67 10.20 10.24
CA ALA A 15 -8.07 11.38 9.48
C ALA A 15 -7.04 11.75 8.40
N ALA A 16 -5.74 11.57 8.70
CA ALA A 16 -4.65 11.86 7.78
C ALA A 16 -4.61 10.88 6.59
N ILE A 17 -4.91 9.58 6.79
CA ILE A 17 -5.06 8.60 5.71
C ILE A 17 -6.05 9.10 4.67
N ALA A 18 -7.26 9.46 5.09
CA ALA A 18 -8.32 9.94 4.20
C ALA A 18 -7.92 11.23 3.47
N GLU A 19 -7.35 12.18 4.19
CA GLU A 19 -6.93 13.48 3.63
C GLU A 19 -5.80 13.32 2.61
N PHE A 20 -4.74 12.56 2.93
CA PHE A 20 -3.63 12.35 2.02
C PHE A 20 -4.00 11.48 0.83
N ALA A 21 -4.81 10.45 1.01
CA ALA A 21 -5.28 9.62 -0.10
C ALA A 21 -6.11 10.45 -1.10
N ALA A 22 -6.90 11.42 -0.63
CA ALA A 22 -7.72 12.27 -1.48
C ALA A 22 -6.93 13.39 -2.18
N HIS A 23 -5.93 13.98 -1.52
CA HIS A 23 -5.35 15.27 -1.94
C HIS A 23 -3.82 15.25 -2.14
N GLY A 24 -3.15 14.14 -1.85
CA GLY A 24 -1.68 14.05 -1.84
C GLY A 24 -1.04 14.89 -0.74
N VAL A 25 0.28 14.90 -0.69
CA VAL A 25 1.01 15.66 0.34
C VAL A 25 0.85 17.17 0.11
N ALA A 26 0.98 17.62 -1.14
CA ALA A 26 0.89 19.04 -1.48
C ALA A 26 -0.51 19.62 -1.18
N GLY A 27 -1.58 18.92 -1.61
CA GLY A 27 -2.96 19.38 -1.49
C GLY A 27 -3.60 19.15 -0.11
N ALA A 28 -3.04 18.29 0.73
CA ALA A 28 -3.56 18.00 2.06
C ALA A 28 -3.43 19.20 3.01
N ARG A 29 -4.46 19.40 3.85
CA ARG A 29 -4.54 20.51 4.80
C ARG A 29 -4.57 19.98 6.23
N VAL A 30 -3.56 20.37 7.03
CA VAL A 30 -3.45 19.99 8.45
C VAL A 30 -4.66 20.46 9.26
N ASP A 31 -5.28 21.56 8.85
CA ASP A 31 -6.51 22.07 9.51
C ASP A 31 -7.68 21.09 9.34
N ARG A 32 -7.91 20.53 8.13
CA ARG A 32 -8.94 19.52 7.88
C ARG A 32 -8.65 18.20 8.64
N ILE A 33 -7.37 17.82 8.70
CA ILE A 33 -6.97 16.64 9.50
C ILE A 33 -7.30 16.86 10.98
N ALA A 34 -6.98 18.03 11.53
CA ALA A 34 -7.26 18.37 12.92
C ALA A 34 -8.77 18.34 13.23
N GLU A 35 -9.57 18.96 12.37
CA GLU A 35 -11.03 18.98 12.47
C GLU A 35 -11.61 17.57 12.44
N ASN A 36 -11.27 16.75 11.41
CA ASN A 36 -11.77 15.38 11.26
C ASN A 36 -11.29 14.46 12.39
N ALA A 37 -10.10 14.67 12.93
CA ALA A 37 -9.56 13.93 14.07
C ALA A 37 -10.14 14.38 15.42
N GLN A 38 -10.92 15.45 15.45
CA GLN A 38 -11.32 16.12 16.69
C GLN A 38 -10.13 16.37 17.61
N ALA A 39 -9.05 16.90 17.02
CA ALA A 39 -7.79 17.17 17.67
C ALA A 39 -7.35 18.63 17.45
N ASN A 40 -6.49 19.14 18.32
CA ASN A 40 -5.88 20.43 18.13
C ASN A 40 -4.74 20.32 17.08
N LYS A 41 -4.67 21.25 16.14
CA LYS A 41 -3.57 21.35 15.16
C LYS A 41 -2.18 21.31 15.81
N ARG A 42 -2.03 21.94 17.00
CA ARG A 42 -0.78 21.90 17.77
C ARG A 42 -0.40 20.45 18.19
N ALA A 43 -1.40 19.60 18.48
CA ALA A 43 -1.15 18.21 18.81
C ALA A 43 -0.58 17.42 17.62
N ILE A 44 -1.00 17.73 16.38
CA ILE A 44 -0.47 17.12 15.17
C ILE A 44 1.03 17.39 15.05
N TYR A 45 1.44 18.65 15.20
CA TYR A 45 2.86 19.02 15.16
C TYR A 45 3.66 18.44 16.34
N LEU A 46 3.03 18.32 17.52
CA LEU A 46 3.68 17.71 18.68
C LEU A 46 3.95 16.20 18.49
N TYR A 47 3.00 15.46 17.88
CA TYR A 47 3.13 14.01 17.68
C TYR A 47 3.95 13.62 16.46
N PHE A 48 3.95 14.44 15.42
CA PHE A 48 4.50 14.05 14.11
C PHE A 48 5.54 15.04 13.58
N GLY A 49 5.71 16.21 14.15
CA GLY A 49 6.66 17.21 13.72
C GLY A 49 6.12 18.12 12.61
N ASP A 50 5.97 17.59 11.41
CA ASP A 50 5.45 18.34 10.26
C ASP A 50 4.52 17.49 9.38
N LYS A 51 4.01 18.11 8.30
CA LYS A 51 3.07 17.45 7.39
C LYS A 51 3.71 16.27 6.64
N ARG A 52 5.01 16.36 6.28
CA ARG A 52 5.72 15.28 5.59
C ARG A 52 5.99 14.11 6.52
N ALA A 53 6.39 14.38 7.75
CA ALA A 53 6.57 13.36 8.78
C ALA A 53 5.24 12.67 9.15
N LEU A 54 4.12 13.41 9.18
CA LEU A 54 2.79 12.82 9.33
C LEU A 54 2.45 11.90 8.15
N PHE A 55 2.74 12.31 6.90
CA PHE A 55 2.53 11.46 5.72
C PHE A 55 3.38 10.18 5.77
N ALA A 56 4.65 10.30 6.14
CA ALA A 56 5.53 9.15 6.33
C ALA A 56 4.98 8.17 7.38
N ALA A 57 4.48 8.67 8.53
CA ALA A 57 3.88 7.84 9.57
C ALA A 57 2.57 7.16 9.11
N VAL A 58 1.77 7.83 8.29
CA VAL A 58 0.58 7.25 7.66
C VAL A 58 0.96 6.11 6.73
N LEU A 59 1.95 6.33 5.88
CA LEU A 59 2.37 5.33 4.90
C LEU A 59 3.03 4.13 5.58
N GLU A 60 3.87 4.34 6.60
CA GLU A 60 4.43 3.28 7.43
C GLU A 60 3.33 2.42 8.05
N GLN A 61 2.29 3.02 8.61
CA GLN A 61 1.16 2.29 9.17
C GLN A 61 0.42 1.45 8.11
N GLN A 62 0.19 2.00 6.92
CA GLN A 62 -0.49 1.29 5.83
C GLN A 62 0.35 0.13 5.30
N LEU A 63 1.66 0.32 5.15
CA LEU A 63 2.58 -0.73 4.70
C LEU A 63 2.73 -1.84 5.74
N SER A 64 2.79 -1.51 7.03
CA SER A 64 2.79 -2.52 8.10
C SER A 64 1.48 -3.32 8.09
N HIS A 65 0.35 -2.64 7.93
CA HIS A 65 -0.95 -3.31 7.91
C HIS A 65 -1.10 -4.30 6.75
N ILE A 66 -0.71 -3.92 5.52
CA ILE A 66 -0.75 -4.88 4.39
C ILE A 66 0.25 -6.03 4.59
N ALA A 67 1.42 -5.77 5.15
CA ALA A 67 2.43 -6.80 5.41
C ALA A 67 1.93 -7.85 6.40
N GLU A 68 1.23 -7.43 7.46
CA GLU A 68 0.63 -8.30 8.47
C GLU A 68 -0.61 -9.05 7.95
N THR A 69 -1.44 -8.36 7.16
CA THR A 69 -2.72 -8.92 6.66
C THR A 69 -2.52 -9.88 5.49
N VAL A 70 -1.52 -9.60 4.63
CA VAL A 70 -1.24 -10.38 3.42
C VAL A 70 0.23 -10.81 3.41
N PRO A 71 0.63 -11.75 4.29
CA PRO A 71 1.98 -12.30 4.25
C PRO A 71 2.20 -13.06 2.94
N ILE A 72 3.44 -13.00 2.43
CA ILE A 72 3.80 -13.77 1.24
C ILE A 72 3.85 -15.26 1.57
N ASP A 73 3.40 -16.06 0.62
CA ASP A 73 3.60 -17.51 0.57
C ASP A 73 4.35 -17.81 -0.72
N GLY A 74 5.60 -18.25 -0.62
CA GLY A 74 6.46 -18.54 -1.77
C GLY A 74 5.97 -19.74 -2.57
N ASP A 75 5.30 -20.68 -1.91
CA ASP A 75 4.73 -21.91 -2.53
C ASP A 75 3.39 -21.62 -3.22
N ASP A 76 2.71 -20.51 -2.85
CA ASP A 76 1.43 -20.12 -3.44
C ASP A 76 1.40 -18.62 -3.83
N LEU A 77 2.24 -18.24 -4.78
CA LEU A 77 2.24 -16.88 -5.34
C LEU A 77 0.91 -16.49 -6.03
N PRO A 78 0.21 -17.40 -6.76
CA PRO A 78 -1.10 -17.08 -7.29
C PRO A 78 -2.12 -16.74 -6.21
N GLY A 79 -2.16 -17.48 -5.11
CA GLY A 79 -3.02 -17.19 -3.96
C GLY A 79 -2.58 -15.93 -3.22
N TYR A 80 -1.28 -15.66 -3.10
CA TYR A 80 -0.78 -14.40 -2.56
C TYR A 80 -1.27 -13.20 -3.41
N ALA A 81 -1.20 -13.29 -4.74
CA ALA A 81 -1.72 -12.26 -5.64
C ALA A 81 -3.23 -12.05 -5.47
N GLN A 82 -4.01 -13.11 -5.28
CA GLN A 82 -5.45 -13.02 -5.00
C GLN A 82 -5.73 -12.30 -3.68
N ARG A 83 -4.98 -12.61 -2.62
CA ARG A 83 -5.09 -11.90 -1.32
C ARG A 83 -4.74 -10.42 -1.43
N LEU A 84 -3.75 -10.06 -2.27
CA LEU A 84 -3.43 -8.66 -2.56
C LEU A 84 -4.58 -7.95 -3.27
N VAL A 85 -5.22 -8.59 -4.26
CA VAL A 85 -6.41 -8.06 -4.95
C VAL A 85 -7.55 -7.81 -3.97
N ASP A 86 -7.83 -8.78 -3.09
CA ASP A 86 -8.85 -8.66 -2.05
C ASP A 86 -8.54 -7.49 -1.10
N TYR A 87 -7.27 -7.35 -0.67
CA TYR A 87 -6.82 -6.26 0.17
C TYR A 87 -6.98 -4.89 -0.52
N HIS A 88 -6.54 -4.74 -1.76
CA HIS A 88 -6.65 -3.46 -2.49
C HIS A 88 -8.11 -3.09 -2.80
N THR A 89 -8.99 -4.07 -2.90
CA THR A 89 -10.43 -3.83 -3.03
C THR A 89 -11.01 -3.26 -1.74
N ALA A 90 -10.59 -3.78 -0.58
CA ALA A 90 -11.05 -3.34 0.73
C ALA A 90 -10.35 -2.03 1.20
N HIS A 91 -9.10 -1.79 0.77
CA HIS A 91 -8.24 -0.69 1.20
C HIS A 91 -7.66 0.10 0.02
N PRO A 92 -8.51 0.78 -0.78
CA PRO A 92 -8.05 1.51 -1.98
C PRO A 92 -7.12 2.69 -1.66
N GLU A 93 -7.15 3.20 -0.42
CA GLU A 93 -6.30 4.29 0.06
C GLU A 93 -4.81 3.91 0.08
N THR A 94 -4.46 2.65 0.35
CA THR A 94 -3.07 2.20 0.46
C THR A 94 -2.28 2.44 -0.83
N LEU A 95 -2.81 2.01 -1.98
CA LEU A 95 -2.16 2.24 -3.28
C LEU A 95 -2.16 3.72 -3.67
N ARG A 96 -3.21 4.47 -3.34
CA ARG A 96 -3.23 5.92 -3.62
C ARG A 96 -2.13 6.65 -2.86
N LEU A 97 -1.87 6.28 -1.60
CA LEU A 97 -0.79 6.86 -0.80
C LEU A 97 0.59 6.52 -1.39
N LEU A 98 0.81 5.28 -1.82
CA LEU A 98 2.05 4.86 -2.50
C LEU A 98 2.26 5.62 -3.82
N MET A 99 1.20 5.82 -4.59
CA MET A 99 1.28 6.60 -5.83
C MET A 99 1.62 8.08 -5.55
N TRP A 100 1.04 8.68 -4.51
CA TRP A 100 1.39 10.03 -4.10
C TRP A 100 2.85 10.14 -3.66
N GLU A 101 3.38 9.16 -2.92
CA GLU A 101 4.80 9.13 -2.56
C GLU A 101 5.68 9.07 -3.82
N ALA A 102 5.37 8.15 -4.75
CA ALA A 102 6.13 8.02 -5.99
C ALA A 102 6.11 9.30 -6.85
N LEU A 103 4.98 10.00 -6.91
CA LEU A 103 4.85 11.26 -7.65
C LEU A 103 5.60 12.42 -6.97
N GLU A 104 5.68 12.44 -5.65
CA GLU A 104 6.36 13.51 -4.89
C GLU A 104 7.88 13.33 -4.85
N LEU A 105 8.36 12.09 -4.74
CA LEU A 105 9.78 11.78 -4.51
C LEU A 105 10.51 11.31 -5.77
N GLY A 106 9.80 10.77 -6.78
CA GLY A 106 10.43 10.18 -7.96
C GLY A 106 11.45 9.11 -7.56
N ASP A 107 12.68 9.23 -8.03
CA ASP A 107 13.79 8.32 -7.74
C ASP A 107 14.57 8.68 -6.45
N SER A 108 14.07 9.63 -5.66
CA SER A 108 14.72 9.99 -4.38
C SER A 108 14.44 8.95 -3.32
N GLU A 109 15.35 8.84 -2.34
CA GLU A 109 15.18 7.96 -1.19
C GLU A 109 13.86 8.23 -0.44
N VAL A 110 13.14 7.16 -0.13
CA VAL A 110 11.88 7.23 0.61
C VAL A 110 12.09 7.11 2.13
N PRO A 111 11.17 7.64 2.96
CA PRO A 111 11.24 7.44 4.41
C PRO A 111 11.31 5.96 4.79
N ALA A 112 12.23 5.61 5.69
CA ALA A 112 12.47 4.25 6.16
C ALA A 112 12.83 3.23 5.04
N GLU A 113 13.46 3.67 3.94
CA GLU A 113 13.80 2.83 2.79
C GLU A 113 14.55 1.57 3.16
N ALA A 114 15.54 1.65 4.05
CA ALA A 114 16.30 0.48 4.50
C ALA A 114 15.42 -0.60 5.18
N ALA A 115 14.37 -0.20 5.91
CA ALA A 115 13.43 -1.13 6.52
C ALA A 115 12.50 -1.74 5.48
N ARG A 116 12.02 -0.94 4.52
CA ARG A 116 11.21 -1.40 3.40
C ARG A 116 11.99 -2.36 2.50
N THR A 117 13.25 -2.05 2.22
CA THR A 117 14.15 -2.93 1.45
C THR A 117 14.27 -4.31 2.11
N ARG A 118 14.52 -4.36 3.43
CA ARG A 118 14.57 -5.65 4.15
C ARG A 118 13.26 -6.42 4.00
N HIS A 119 12.12 -5.77 4.18
CA HIS A 119 10.81 -6.41 4.01
C HIS A 119 10.61 -6.99 2.59
N TYR A 120 11.07 -6.31 1.53
CA TYR A 120 11.02 -6.85 0.17
C TYR A 120 12.04 -7.97 -0.05
N GLN A 121 13.23 -7.91 0.59
CA GLN A 121 14.19 -9.01 0.56
C GLN A 121 13.64 -10.27 1.24
N ASP A 122 12.93 -10.16 2.35
CA ASP A 122 12.25 -11.29 3.00
C ASP A 122 11.25 -11.97 2.05
N LYS A 123 10.54 -11.18 1.23
CA LYS A 123 9.64 -11.73 0.17
C LYS A 123 10.42 -12.47 -0.91
N VAL A 124 11.52 -11.91 -1.37
CA VAL A 124 12.39 -12.54 -2.37
C VAL A 124 12.97 -13.84 -1.85
N ASP A 125 13.38 -13.86 -0.57
CA ASP A 125 13.95 -15.06 0.06
C ASP A 125 12.89 -16.16 0.22
N ALA A 126 11.64 -15.84 0.54
CA ALA A 126 10.54 -16.79 0.58
C ALA A 126 10.28 -17.43 -0.80
N VAL A 127 10.29 -16.63 -1.87
CA VAL A 127 10.11 -17.12 -3.25
C VAL A 127 11.30 -17.97 -3.70
N ARG A 128 12.52 -17.58 -3.31
CA ARG A 128 13.75 -18.36 -3.59
C ARG A 128 13.72 -19.71 -2.88
N ALA A 129 13.31 -19.74 -1.62
CA ALA A 129 13.22 -20.97 -0.84
C ALA A 129 12.19 -21.96 -1.39
N ALA A 130 11.11 -21.45 -2.00
CA ALA A 130 10.08 -22.24 -2.68
C ALA A 130 10.47 -22.69 -4.10
N GLU A 131 11.64 -22.29 -4.62
CA GLU A 131 12.10 -22.58 -5.99
C GLU A 131 11.05 -22.23 -7.08
N ALA A 132 10.26 -21.18 -6.84
CA ALA A 132 9.09 -20.83 -7.65
C ALA A 132 9.44 -20.29 -9.06
N GLY A 133 10.71 -20.02 -9.34
CA GLY A 133 11.20 -19.54 -10.64
C GLY A 133 12.68 -19.20 -10.63
N ASP A 134 13.24 -18.93 -11.81
CA ASP A 134 14.69 -18.68 -11.98
C ASP A 134 15.14 -17.30 -11.52
N ASP A 135 14.24 -16.30 -11.48
CA ASP A 135 14.50 -14.92 -11.01
C ASP A 135 13.50 -14.52 -9.91
N PRO A 136 13.78 -14.83 -8.63
CA PRO A 136 12.88 -14.49 -7.52
C PRO A 136 12.59 -12.99 -7.38
N GLN A 137 13.56 -12.11 -7.70
CA GLN A 137 13.38 -10.66 -7.63
C GLN A 137 12.35 -10.19 -8.66
N ALA A 138 12.51 -10.59 -9.92
CA ALA A 138 11.57 -10.26 -10.97
C ALA A 138 10.18 -10.85 -10.68
N LEU A 139 10.12 -12.07 -10.17
CA LEU A 139 8.86 -12.74 -9.86
C LEU A 139 8.07 -12.03 -8.75
N VAL A 140 8.75 -11.58 -7.68
CA VAL A 140 8.13 -10.74 -6.64
C VAL A 140 7.65 -9.43 -7.23
N LEU A 141 8.50 -8.71 -7.98
CA LEU A 141 8.17 -7.42 -8.58
C LEU A 141 6.94 -7.53 -9.50
N PHE A 142 6.93 -8.52 -10.41
CA PHE A 142 5.82 -8.70 -11.36
C PHE A 142 4.54 -9.15 -10.66
N THR A 143 4.62 -10.00 -9.64
CA THR A 143 3.45 -10.38 -8.84
C THR A 143 2.80 -9.16 -8.18
N LEU A 144 3.60 -8.31 -7.53
CA LEU A 144 3.12 -7.06 -6.93
C LEU A 144 2.54 -6.11 -7.99
N ALA A 145 3.23 -5.95 -9.13
CA ALA A 145 2.77 -5.08 -10.21
C ALA A 145 1.42 -5.55 -10.80
N ILE A 146 1.29 -6.83 -11.13
CA ILE A 146 0.07 -7.40 -11.74
C ILE A 146 -1.11 -7.29 -10.74
N ALA A 147 -0.89 -7.59 -9.46
CA ALA A 147 -1.93 -7.52 -8.44
C ALA A 147 -2.40 -6.07 -8.15
N SER A 148 -1.53 -5.07 -8.35
CA SER A 148 -1.78 -3.69 -7.93
C SER A 148 -2.15 -2.76 -9.09
N TYR A 149 -1.65 -2.99 -10.31
CA TYR A 149 -1.72 -2.03 -11.41
C TYR A 149 -3.14 -1.63 -11.79
N GLY A 150 -4.07 -2.58 -11.82
CA GLY A 150 -5.47 -2.30 -12.14
C GLY A 150 -6.18 -1.41 -11.11
N PHE A 151 -5.70 -1.38 -9.86
CA PHE A 151 -6.20 -0.49 -8.79
C PHE A 151 -5.49 0.86 -8.82
N ALA A 152 -4.21 0.88 -9.17
CA ALA A 152 -3.45 2.12 -9.37
C ALA A 152 -3.96 2.91 -10.57
N MET A 153 -4.41 2.22 -11.64
CA MET A 153 -4.88 2.81 -12.91
C MET A 153 -6.33 2.40 -13.22
N PRO A 154 -7.33 2.85 -12.39
CA PRO A 154 -8.72 2.39 -12.52
C PRO A 154 -9.37 2.80 -13.85
N GLN A 155 -8.95 3.92 -14.46
CA GLN A 155 -9.46 4.34 -15.77
C GLN A 155 -9.03 3.37 -16.86
N LEU A 156 -7.73 3.00 -16.87
CA LEU A 156 -7.20 2.02 -17.84
C LEU A 156 -7.89 0.67 -17.68
N ARG A 157 -8.01 0.18 -16.43
CA ARG A 157 -8.72 -1.06 -16.12
C ARG A 157 -10.13 -1.05 -16.73
N ARG A 158 -10.91 0.02 -16.50
CA ARG A 158 -12.26 0.16 -17.03
C ARG A 158 -12.31 0.20 -18.56
N MET A 159 -11.38 0.91 -19.21
CA MET A 159 -11.32 1.01 -20.66
C MET A 159 -10.92 -0.31 -21.34
N VAL A 160 -10.03 -1.08 -20.72
CA VAL A 160 -9.55 -2.36 -21.27
C VAL A 160 -10.54 -3.48 -21.01
N LEU A 161 -11.08 -3.57 -19.81
CA LEU A 161 -11.92 -4.72 -19.40
C LEU A 161 -13.41 -4.48 -19.65
N GLY A 162 -13.85 -3.22 -19.81
CA GLY A 162 -15.27 -2.86 -19.90
C GLY A 162 -15.94 -2.85 -18.51
N THR A 163 -17.24 -2.55 -18.53
CA THR A 163 -18.07 -2.43 -17.30
C THR A 163 -18.54 -3.78 -16.76
N ASP A 164 -18.62 -4.80 -17.62
CA ASP A 164 -19.20 -6.11 -17.32
C ASP A 164 -18.16 -7.13 -16.83
N TYR A 165 -16.90 -6.73 -16.72
CA TYR A 165 -15.83 -7.61 -16.23
C TYR A 165 -15.89 -7.72 -14.72
N SER A 166 -16.28 -8.89 -14.19
CA SER A 166 -16.51 -9.06 -12.76
C SER A 166 -15.21 -9.01 -11.95
N PRO A 167 -15.29 -8.57 -10.67
CA PRO A 167 -14.14 -8.57 -9.76
C PRO A 167 -13.53 -9.98 -9.58
N GLU A 168 -14.36 -11.01 -9.49
CA GLU A 168 -13.93 -12.41 -9.34
C GLU A 168 -13.13 -12.86 -10.57
N ARG A 169 -13.62 -12.54 -11.77
CA ARG A 169 -12.91 -12.84 -13.01
C ARG A 169 -11.56 -12.13 -13.08
N LEU A 170 -11.47 -10.88 -12.61
CA LEU A 170 -10.19 -10.15 -12.54
C LEU A 170 -9.23 -10.85 -11.57
N ARG A 171 -9.71 -11.20 -10.39
CA ARG A 171 -8.94 -11.91 -9.36
C ARG A 171 -8.36 -13.22 -9.89
N ASP A 172 -9.17 -14.04 -10.56
CA ASP A 172 -8.74 -15.33 -11.13
C ASP A 172 -7.80 -15.16 -12.32
N SER A 173 -8.00 -14.13 -13.15
CA SER A 173 -7.10 -13.80 -14.27
C SER A 173 -5.73 -13.36 -13.77
N ILE A 174 -5.67 -12.59 -12.68
CA ILE A 174 -4.42 -12.17 -12.02
C ILE A 174 -3.68 -13.41 -11.48
N ALA A 175 -4.37 -14.30 -10.77
CA ALA A 175 -3.76 -15.54 -10.26
C ALA A 175 -3.22 -16.42 -11.39
N SER A 176 -3.95 -16.52 -12.51
CA SER A 176 -3.51 -17.27 -13.69
C SER A 176 -2.28 -16.66 -14.34
N ALA A 177 -2.21 -15.33 -14.44
CA ALA A 177 -1.05 -14.62 -14.95
C ALA A 177 0.20 -14.84 -14.07
N VAL A 178 0.03 -14.73 -12.74
CA VAL A 178 1.14 -14.96 -11.79
C VAL A 178 1.62 -16.42 -11.85
N ARG A 179 0.71 -17.38 -11.98
CA ARG A 179 1.09 -18.81 -12.16
C ARG A 179 1.95 -19.00 -13.41
N ALA A 180 1.60 -18.36 -14.51
CA ALA A 180 2.36 -18.46 -15.76
C ALA A 180 3.77 -17.86 -15.67
N LEU A 181 4.01 -16.89 -14.77
CA LEU A 181 5.35 -16.33 -14.53
C LEU A 181 6.27 -17.31 -13.79
N GLY A 182 5.74 -18.16 -12.92
CA GLY A 182 6.51 -19.14 -12.14
C GLY A 182 6.70 -20.49 -12.83
N THR A 183 6.12 -20.71 -14.01
CA THR A 183 6.33 -21.96 -14.77
C THR A 183 7.68 -21.94 -15.49
N LYS A 184 8.53 -22.95 -15.17
CA LYS A 184 9.80 -23.23 -15.87
C LYS A 184 9.53 -23.73 -17.28
#